data_0215d310facf7d9bbafb2e4ece0d2219
#
_entry.id   0215d310facf7d9bbafb2e4ece0d2219
#
_cell.length_a   1.000
_cell.length_b   1.000
_cell.length_c   1.000
_cell.angle_alpha   90.00
_cell.angle_beta   90.00
_cell.angle_gamma   90.00
#
_symmetry.space_group_name_H-M   'P 1'
#
loop_
_entity.id
_entity.type
_entity.pdbx_description
1 polymer ?
#
loop_
_entity_poly.entity_id
_entity_poly.type
_entity_poly.pdbx_seq_one_letter_code
_entity_poly.pdbx_strand_id
1 'polypeptide(L)'
;FYGIEDGIENTNYFLLVDNKKYILTIYEKRVKSEDLPFFSDLMTGLHKEKFKCPVPIKNKNSKTISSYKNKNLMIVSFLEGGAKKILSPNNCKSLGQEVARMHLITKNFKIQRQPLTHLGLVSFSPILALSWTWQ
;
A
#
# COMPACT_ATOMS: atom_id res chain seq x y z
N PHE A 1 -1.64 19.92 -2.01
CA PHE A 1 -1.61 19.14 -0.76
C PHE A 1 -3.02 19.09 -0.18
N TYR A 2 -3.61 17.91 -0.16
CA TYR A 2 -4.97 17.70 0.35
C TYR A 2 -4.96 16.52 1.32
N GLY A 3 -5.65 16.65 2.47
CA GLY A 3 -5.90 15.56 3.39
C GLY A 3 -6.92 14.59 2.79
N ILE A 4 -6.72 13.32 3.01
CA ILE A 4 -7.65 12.25 2.66
C ILE A 4 -8.27 11.79 3.96
N GLU A 5 -9.55 12.06 4.16
CA GLU A 5 -10.23 11.81 5.44
C GLU A 5 -10.59 10.32 5.67
N ASP A 6 -10.49 9.49 4.63
CA ASP A 6 -10.85 8.07 4.71
C ASP A 6 -9.70 7.20 5.21
N GLY A 7 -9.50 7.16 6.51
CA GLY A 7 -8.53 6.24 7.11
C GLY A 7 -8.58 6.22 8.64
N ILE A 8 -9.07 5.13 9.20
CA ILE A 8 -9.16 4.95 10.66
C ILE A 8 -7.77 4.70 11.29
N GLU A 9 -6.79 4.27 10.51
CA GLU A 9 -5.51 3.76 11.01
C GLU A 9 -4.28 4.58 10.61
N ASN A 10 -4.35 5.31 9.49
CA ASN A 10 -3.24 6.10 8.97
C ASN A 10 -3.77 7.41 8.42
N THR A 11 -2.96 8.46 8.48
CA THR A 11 -3.29 9.73 7.84
C THR A 11 -2.66 9.76 6.45
N ASN A 12 -3.50 9.93 5.43
CA ASN A 12 -3.07 9.97 4.04
C ASN A 12 -3.21 11.38 3.46
N TYR A 13 -2.25 11.76 2.61
CA TYR A 13 -2.24 13.03 1.92
C TYR A 13 -1.94 12.83 0.45
N PHE A 14 -2.71 13.48 -0.40
CA PHE A 14 -2.42 13.55 -1.82
C PHE A 14 -1.36 14.64 -2.07
N LEU A 15 -0.32 14.29 -2.80
CA LEU A 15 0.75 15.20 -3.19
C LEU A 15 0.80 15.33 -4.71
N LEU A 16 0.91 16.56 -5.19
CA LEU A 16 1.22 16.88 -6.59
C LEU A 16 2.57 17.59 -6.64
N VAL A 17 3.54 16.99 -7.28
CA VAL A 17 4.91 17.51 -7.43
C VAL A 17 5.33 17.34 -8.88
N ASP A 18 5.68 18.41 -9.57
CA ASP A 18 6.11 18.40 -10.99
C ASP A 18 5.13 17.62 -11.90
N ASN A 19 3.84 17.87 -11.76
CA ASN A 19 2.74 17.18 -12.46
C ASN A 19 2.68 15.65 -12.21
N LYS A 20 3.41 15.14 -11.23
CA LYS A 20 3.33 13.73 -10.79
C LYS A 20 2.55 13.64 -9.49
N LYS A 21 1.74 12.60 -9.41
CA LYS A 21 0.85 12.35 -8.28
C LYS A 21 1.44 11.31 -7.35
N TYR A 22 1.36 11.56 -6.05
CA TYR A 22 1.86 10.68 -4.99
C TYR A 22 0.90 10.65 -3.82
N ILE A 23 1.02 9.62 -2.98
CA ILE A 23 0.37 9.54 -1.67
C ILE A 23 1.45 9.55 -0.60
N LEU A 24 1.34 10.47 0.34
CA LEU A 24 2.08 10.46 1.60
C LEU A 24 1.19 9.78 2.66
N THR A 25 1.67 8.70 3.22
CA THR A 25 1.04 8.01 4.35
C THR A 25 1.85 8.26 5.60
N ILE A 26 1.19 8.76 6.64
CA ILE A 26 1.74 8.87 8.01
C ILE A 26 1.15 7.72 8.80
N TYR A 27 2.03 6.83 9.28
CA TYR A 27 1.64 5.66 10.05
C TYR A 27 1.41 6.03 11.51
N GLU A 28 0.21 5.76 11.98
CA GLU A 28 -0.19 5.99 13.36
C GLU A 28 0.09 4.76 14.22
N LYS A 29 -0.53 4.66 15.42
CA LYS A 29 -0.17 3.71 16.47
C LYS A 29 -0.36 2.22 16.14
N ARG A 30 -1.22 1.85 15.16
CA ARG A 30 -1.57 0.44 14.89
C ARG A 30 -0.58 -0.31 14.04
N VAL A 31 0.15 0.39 13.17
CA VAL A 31 1.17 -0.25 12.32
C VAL A 31 2.49 -0.25 13.07
N LYS A 32 3.00 -1.44 13.36
CA LYS A 32 4.32 -1.57 13.98
C LYS A 32 5.39 -1.08 13.00
N SER A 33 6.31 -0.26 13.50
CA SER A 33 7.43 0.27 12.71
C SER A 33 8.26 -0.84 12.05
N GLU A 34 8.33 -2.00 12.71
CA GLU A 34 9.04 -3.20 12.27
C GLU A 34 8.43 -3.85 11.02
N ASP A 35 7.12 -3.66 10.80
CA ASP A 35 6.40 -4.21 9.64
C ASP A 35 6.54 -3.34 8.37
N LEU A 36 6.90 -2.07 8.51
CA LEU A 36 6.96 -1.13 7.38
C LEU A 36 7.98 -1.54 6.29
N PRO A 37 9.19 -2.05 6.63
CA PRO A 37 10.12 -2.57 5.62
C PRO A 37 9.50 -3.70 4.80
N PHE A 38 8.77 -4.64 5.44
CA PHE A 38 8.08 -5.72 4.74
C PHE A 38 7.09 -5.17 3.69
N PHE A 39 6.26 -4.19 4.04
CA PHE A 39 5.31 -3.61 3.08
C PHE A 39 6.00 -2.88 1.93
N SER A 40 7.07 -2.13 2.22
CA SER A 40 7.86 -1.45 1.21
C SER A 40 8.49 -2.44 0.21
N ASP A 41 9.07 -3.52 0.74
CA ASP A 41 9.73 -4.53 -0.08
C ASP A 41 8.72 -5.36 -0.88
N LEU A 42 7.55 -5.66 -0.30
CA LEU A 42 6.46 -6.34 -0.99
C LEU A 42 5.97 -5.52 -2.19
N MET A 43 5.67 -4.23 -1.99
CA MET A 43 5.25 -3.35 -3.10
C MET A 43 6.33 -3.26 -4.18
N THR A 44 7.59 -3.14 -3.77
CA THR A 44 8.73 -3.09 -4.70
C THR A 44 8.88 -4.40 -5.48
N GLY A 45 8.72 -5.54 -4.81
CA GLY A 45 8.77 -6.87 -5.43
C GLY A 45 7.63 -7.10 -6.41
N LEU A 46 6.41 -6.78 -6.02
CA LEU A 46 5.23 -6.86 -6.90
C LEU A 46 5.41 -6.00 -8.15
N HIS A 47 5.92 -4.77 -8.00
CA HIS A 47 6.18 -3.89 -9.13
C HIS A 47 7.22 -4.45 -10.10
N LYS A 48 8.30 -5.08 -9.60
CA LYS A 48 9.30 -5.76 -10.44
C LYS A 48 8.67 -6.85 -11.32
N GLU A 49 7.70 -7.55 -10.80
CA GLU A 49 6.92 -8.57 -11.53
C GLU A 49 5.78 -7.95 -12.37
N LYS A 50 5.84 -6.65 -12.62
CA LYS A 50 4.85 -5.89 -13.41
C LYS A 50 3.42 -6.02 -12.85
N PHE A 51 3.29 -6.25 -11.56
CA PHE A 51 2.00 -6.16 -10.88
C PHE A 51 1.65 -4.70 -10.64
N LYS A 52 0.40 -4.31 -10.95
CA LYS A 52 -0.05 -2.92 -10.80
C LYS A 52 -0.31 -2.62 -9.33
N CYS A 53 0.65 -2.02 -8.66
CA CYS A 53 0.56 -1.60 -7.26
C CYS A 53 1.27 -0.25 -7.05
N PRO A 54 1.00 0.47 -5.94
CA PRO A 54 1.77 1.65 -5.57
C PRO A 54 3.25 1.29 -5.40
N VAL A 55 4.14 2.20 -5.79
CA VAL A 55 5.59 2.00 -5.69
C VAL A 55 6.15 2.95 -4.64
N PRO A 56 6.86 2.45 -3.62
CA PRO A 56 7.53 3.29 -2.64
C PRO A 56 8.61 4.18 -3.27
N ILE A 57 8.59 5.45 -2.92
CA ILE A 57 9.55 6.44 -3.40
C ILE A 57 10.70 6.56 -2.40
N LYS A 58 11.92 6.47 -2.89
CA LYS A 58 13.11 6.65 -2.05
C LYS A 58 13.36 8.13 -1.77
N ASN A 59 13.69 8.43 -0.52
CA ASN A 59 14.15 9.74 -0.11
C ASN A 59 15.62 9.99 -0.53
N LYS A 60 16.17 11.16 -0.20
CA LYS A 60 17.57 11.54 -0.51
C LYS A 60 18.62 10.56 0.07
N ASN A 61 18.28 9.83 1.12
CA ASN A 61 19.14 8.82 1.75
C ASN A 61 18.88 7.41 1.22
N SER A 62 18.22 7.27 0.06
CA SER A 62 17.85 5.99 -0.56
C SER A 62 16.93 5.09 0.29
N LYS A 63 16.28 5.64 1.31
CA LYS A 63 15.31 4.94 2.17
C LYS A 63 13.88 5.22 1.71
N THR A 64 13.02 4.21 1.75
CA THR A 64 11.59 4.33 1.42
C THR A 64 10.76 4.79 2.63
N ILE A 65 11.26 4.57 3.84
CA ILE A 65 10.63 4.96 5.10
C ILE A 65 11.41 6.13 5.67
N SER A 66 10.69 7.14 6.10
CA SER A 66 11.22 8.31 6.80
C SER A 66 10.54 8.45 8.15
N SER A 67 11.13 9.21 9.07
CA SER A 67 10.55 9.51 10.37
C SER A 67 10.47 11.01 10.59
N TYR A 68 9.36 11.48 11.11
CA TYR A 68 9.15 12.88 11.50
C TYR A 68 8.28 12.95 12.76
N LYS A 69 8.73 13.69 13.78
CA LYS A 69 8.04 13.82 15.07
C LYS A 69 7.58 12.46 15.65
N ASN A 70 8.49 11.49 15.67
CA ASN A 70 8.24 10.11 16.16
C ASN A 70 7.16 9.32 15.40
N LYS A 71 6.76 9.77 14.22
CA LYS A 71 5.87 9.04 13.32
C LYS A 71 6.62 8.59 12.08
N ASN A 72 6.38 7.37 11.65
CA ASN A 72 6.90 6.88 10.37
C ASN A 72 6.01 7.35 9.23
N LEU A 73 6.64 7.59 8.11
CA LEU A 73 5.97 8.02 6.89
C LEU A 73 6.58 7.36 5.67
N MET A 74 5.76 7.16 4.65
CA MET A 74 6.16 6.63 3.36
C MET A 74 5.45 7.42 2.26
N ILE A 75 6.17 7.69 1.19
CA ILE A 75 5.58 8.25 -0.04
C ILE A 75 5.51 7.12 -1.06
N VAL A 76 4.36 6.96 -1.70
CA VAL A 76 4.16 5.98 -2.76
C VAL A 76 3.62 6.66 -4.01
N SER A 77 3.83 6.05 -5.18
CA SER A 77 3.22 6.52 -6.42
C SER A 77 1.71 6.41 -6.35
N PHE A 78 1.01 7.37 -6.96
CA PHE A 78 -0.43 7.32 -7.11
C PHE A 78 -0.84 6.30 -8.19
N LEU A 79 -1.87 5.52 -7.93
CA LEU A 79 -2.50 4.67 -8.94
C LEU A 79 -3.76 5.36 -9.45
N GLU A 80 -3.81 5.57 -10.76
CA GLU A 80 -5.03 6.05 -11.42
C GLU A 80 -6.09 4.94 -11.40
N GLY A 81 -7.31 5.31 -11.05
CA GLY A 81 -8.44 4.41 -11.00
C GLY A 81 -9.62 5.03 -10.26
N GLY A 82 -10.72 4.30 -10.20
CA GLY A 82 -11.93 4.69 -9.48
C GLY A 82 -12.70 3.49 -8.98
N ALA A 83 -13.42 3.67 -7.87
CA ALA A 83 -14.30 2.66 -7.32
C ALA A 83 -15.54 2.49 -8.20
N LYS A 84 -15.96 1.25 -8.42
CA LYS A 84 -17.25 0.96 -9.06
C LYS A 84 -18.28 0.68 -7.99
N LYS A 85 -19.39 1.41 -8.00
CA LYS A 85 -20.51 1.20 -7.06
C LYS A 85 -21.28 -0.10 -7.33
N ILE A 86 -21.37 -0.50 -8.61
CA ILE A 86 -22.07 -1.72 -9.03
C ILE A 86 -21.04 -2.64 -9.70
N LEU A 87 -20.89 -3.84 -9.16
CA LEU A 87 -19.99 -4.85 -9.68
C LEU A 87 -20.74 -5.81 -10.60
N SER A 88 -20.16 -6.07 -11.78
CA SER A 88 -20.61 -7.13 -12.69
C SER A 88 -19.86 -8.43 -12.39
N PRO A 89 -20.36 -9.61 -12.83
CA PRO A 89 -19.64 -10.87 -12.73
C PRO A 89 -18.24 -10.81 -13.36
N ASN A 90 -18.07 -10.06 -14.46
CA ASN A 90 -16.78 -9.86 -15.10
C ASN A 90 -15.81 -9.05 -14.22
N ASN A 91 -16.30 -8.08 -13.45
CA ASN A 91 -15.45 -7.36 -12.49
C ASN A 91 -14.95 -8.29 -11.38
N CYS A 92 -15.82 -9.15 -10.85
CA CYS A 92 -15.45 -10.14 -9.84
C CYS A 92 -14.43 -11.15 -10.39
N LYS A 93 -14.62 -11.63 -11.63
CA LYS A 93 -13.67 -12.50 -12.32
C LYS A 93 -12.29 -11.83 -12.45
N SER A 94 -12.25 -10.59 -12.95
CA SER A 94 -11.00 -9.84 -13.10
C SER A 94 -10.30 -9.63 -11.76
N LEU A 95 -11.04 -9.29 -10.71
CA LEU A 95 -10.49 -9.15 -9.36
C LEU A 95 -9.89 -10.47 -8.87
N GLY A 96 -10.62 -11.59 -9.03
CA GLY A 96 -10.12 -12.91 -8.65
C GLY A 96 -8.83 -13.28 -9.38
N GLN A 97 -8.73 -12.96 -10.68
CA GLN A 97 -7.51 -13.18 -11.45
C GLN A 97 -6.32 -12.37 -10.92
N GLU A 98 -6.52 -11.08 -10.61
CA GLU A 98 -5.43 -10.25 -10.06
C GLU A 98 -5.03 -10.70 -8.65
N VAL A 99 -5.98 -11.11 -7.80
CA VAL A 99 -5.67 -11.68 -6.47
C VAL A 99 -4.86 -12.96 -6.61
N ALA A 100 -5.28 -13.87 -7.50
CA ALA A 100 -4.53 -15.12 -7.77
C ALA A 100 -3.12 -14.83 -8.30
N ARG A 101 -2.97 -13.86 -9.21
CA ARG A 101 -1.68 -13.43 -9.73
C ARG A 101 -0.78 -12.89 -8.63
N MET A 102 -1.31 -12.04 -7.74
CA MET A 102 -0.57 -11.54 -6.59
C MET A 102 -0.08 -12.69 -5.69
N HIS A 103 -0.93 -13.69 -5.41
CA HIS A 103 -0.56 -14.84 -4.61
C HIS A 103 0.55 -15.67 -5.27
N LEU A 104 0.50 -15.87 -6.59
CA LEU A 104 1.54 -16.58 -7.33
C LEU A 104 2.89 -15.85 -7.27
N ILE A 105 2.89 -14.53 -7.42
CA ILE A 105 4.10 -13.70 -7.31
C ILE A 105 4.67 -13.80 -5.89
N THR A 106 3.81 -13.69 -4.88
CA THR A 106 4.24 -13.63 -3.47
C THR A 106 4.60 -14.99 -2.89
N LYS A 107 4.21 -16.09 -3.52
CA LYS A 107 4.54 -17.46 -3.07
C LYS A 107 6.05 -17.67 -2.83
N ASN A 108 6.88 -17.05 -3.65
CA ASN A 108 8.34 -17.16 -3.59
C ASN A 108 9.00 -15.98 -2.85
N PHE A 109 8.21 -15.13 -2.19
CA PHE A 109 8.71 -13.96 -1.48
C PHE A 109 9.42 -14.42 -0.20
N LYS A 110 10.74 -14.19 -0.13
CA LYS A 110 11.57 -14.66 0.99
C LYS A 110 11.44 -13.81 2.26
N ILE A 111 10.88 -12.61 2.15
CA ILE A 111 10.72 -11.69 3.28
C ILE A 111 9.46 -12.08 4.02
N GLN A 112 9.62 -12.58 5.24
CA GLN A 112 8.50 -12.94 6.11
C GLN A 112 8.21 -11.79 7.07
N ARG A 113 6.93 -11.49 7.23
CA ARG A 113 6.46 -10.67 8.34
C ARG A 113 6.62 -11.47 9.62
N GLN A 114 7.09 -10.84 10.70
CA GLN A 114 7.06 -11.46 12.02
C GLN A 114 5.63 -11.95 12.34
N PRO A 115 5.45 -13.19 12.79
CA PRO A 115 4.12 -13.70 13.08
C PRO A 115 3.44 -12.80 14.12
N LEU A 116 2.22 -12.38 13.83
CA LEU A 116 1.37 -11.72 14.82
C LEU A 116 1.03 -12.77 15.90
N THR A 117 1.74 -12.73 16.99
CA THR A 117 1.33 -13.41 18.22
C THR A 117 0.09 -12.68 18.73
N HIS A 118 -1.06 -13.29 18.55
CA HIS A 118 -2.41 -13.01 18.98
C HIS A 118 -3.40 -12.61 17.86
N LEU A 119 -4.31 -13.59 17.63
CA LEU A 119 -5.56 -13.52 16.89
C LEU A 119 -5.46 -13.35 15.37
N GLY A 120 -5.54 -14.50 14.75
CA GLY A 120 -5.60 -14.72 13.32
C GLY A 120 -6.76 -14.06 12.61
N LEU A 121 -6.49 -12.94 12.04
CA LEU A 121 -7.10 -12.49 10.80
C LEU A 121 -6.02 -11.70 10.08
N VAL A 122 -5.59 -12.23 8.95
CA VAL A 122 -4.66 -11.56 8.06
C VAL A 122 -5.32 -10.29 7.58
N SER A 123 -5.05 -9.18 8.27
CA SER A 123 -5.41 -7.88 7.77
C SER A 123 -4.47 -7.55 6.59
N PHE A 124 -4.88 -7.91 5.39
CA PHE A 124 -4.28 -7.43 4.13
C PHE A 124 -4.60 -5.94 3.90
N SER A 125 -5.06 -5.25 4.93
CA SER A 125 -5.66 -3.93 4.91
C SER A 125 -4.83 -2.80 4.28
N PRO A 126 -3.48 -2.69 4.42
CA PRO A 126 -2.82 -1.48 3.92
C PRO A 126 -2.65 -1.42 2.40
N ILE A 127 -2.57 -2.58 1.72
CA ILE A 127 -2.32 -2.60 0.26
C ILE A 127 -3.62 -2.48 -0.52
N LEU A 128 -4.72 -3.06 -0.01
CA LEU A 128 -6.04 -2.97 -0.64
C LEU A 128 -6.77 -1.66 -0.29
N ALA A 129 -6.56 -1.09 0.89
CA ALA A 129 -7.16 0.18 1.27
C ALA A 129 -6.68 1.35 0.38
N LEU A 130 -5.46 1.29 -0.15
CA LEU A 130 -4.95 2.31 -1.08
C LEU A 130 -5.59 2.27 -2.47
N SER A 131 -6.29 1.18 -2.83
CA SER A 131 -6.95 1.05 -4.13
C SER A 131 -8.48 1.20 -4.10
N TRP A 132 -9.09 1.28 -2.91
CA TRP A 132 -10.55 1.23 -2.76
C TRP A 132 -11.21 2.49 -2.22
N THR A 133 -10.46 3.50 -1.80
CA THR A 133 -11.00 4.71 -1.17
C THR A 133 -10.84 5.96 -2.02
N TRP A 134 -11.24 5.91 -3.30
CA TRP A 134 -11.34 7.10 -4.12
C TRP A 134 -12.74 7.23 -4.68
N GLN A 135 -13.55 8.05 -4.05
CA GLN A 135 -14.70 8.73 -4.66
C GLN A 135 -14.27 10.11 -5.12
#